data_16552ef92156c1506267896ec838a43a
#
_entry.id   16552ef92156c1506267896ec838a43a
#
_cell.length_a   1.000
_cell.length_b   1.000
_cell.length_c   1.000
_cell.angle_alpha   90.00
_cell.angle_beta   90.00
_cell.angle_gamma   90.00
#
_symmetry.space_group_name_H-M   'P 1'
#
loop_
_entity.id
_entity.type
_entity.pdbx_description
1 polymer ?
#
loop_
_entity_poly.entity_id
_entity_poly.type
_entity_poly.pdbx_seq_one_letter_code
_entity_poly.pdbx_strand_id
1 'polypeptide(L)'
;MSSNQLSRIYQQTKELKQDSFGIVTSWRQPLSKVQNLAGIIKIESMIRGMGYGFRKMKGVWPECPDPTIPYDECPEEMKVMASEPSYFIPGISKHEITSLMVVFDQDSCIYGGKDEDNKIILIKNNFQEEILGTFVPNSSRPVYSKVGKHKFAFESLNLTKILFDEQ
;
A
#
# COMPACT_ATOMS: atom_id res chain seq x y z
N MET A 1 15.79 14.38 7.92
CA MET A 1 14.75 13.54 8.55
C MET A 1 14.20 12.44 7.64
N SER A 2 14.08 12.68 6.36
CA SER A 2 13.48 11.75 5.40
C SER A 2 14.29 10.47 5.17
N SER A 3 15.63 10.52 5.12
CA SER A 3 16.48 9.34 4.96
C SER A 3 16.33 8.31 6.08
N ASN A 4 16.15 8.78 7.31
CA ASN A 4 15.96 7.91 8.46
C ASN A 4 14.60 7.19 8.44
N GLN A 5 13.57 7.80 7.89
CA GLN A 5 12.25 7.18 7.79
C GLN A 5 12.24 6.07 6.74
N LEU A 6 12.80 6.33 5.56
CA LEU A 6 12.90 5.32 4.51
C LEU A 6 13.79 4.14 4.95
N SER A 7 14.92 4.44 5.59
CA SER A 7 15.82 3.42 6.13
C SER A 7 15.11 2.53 7.17
N ARG A 8 14.29 3.12 8.04
CA ARG A 8 13.50 2.36 9.02
C ARG A 8 12.45 1.47 8.35
N ILE A 9 11.76 1.97 7.33
CA ILE A 9 10.80 1.15 6.56
C ILE A 9 11.54 0.00 5.88
N TYR A 10 12.67 0.30 5.22
CA TYR A 10 13.50 -0.73 4.57
C TYR A 10 13.95 -1.81 5.55
N GLN A 11 14.49 -1.41 6.69
CA GLN A 11 14.91 -2.36 7.71
C GLN A 11 13.74 -3.16 8.27
N GLN A 12 12.60 -2.51 8.49
CA GLN A 12 11.40 -3.16 9.00
C GLN A 12 10.86 -4.20 8.01
N THR A 13 10.87 -3.88 6.72
CA THR A 13 10.39 -4.80 5.69
C THR A 13 11.38 -5.93 5.39
N LYS A 14 12.68 -5.64 5.42
CA LYS A 14 13.72 -6.62 5.12
C LYS A 14 14.05 -7.53 6.31
N GLU A 15 14.16 -6.96 7.50
CA GLU A 15 14.59 -7.66 8.71
C GLU A 15 13.43 -8.10 9.61
N LEU A 16 12.23 -7.62 9.31
CA LEU A 16 11.01 -7.85 10.13
C LEU A 16 11.27 -7.68 11.62
N LYS A 17 11.91 -6.57 11.99
CA LYS A 17 12.33 -6.30 13.37
C LYS A 17 11.20 -6.38 14.39
N GLN A 18 9.97 -6.12 13.98
CA GLN A 18 8.77 -6.23 14.81
C GLN A 18 7.88 -7.40 14.37
N ASP A 19 8.48 -8.42 13.78
CA ASP A 19 7.81 -9.65 13.32
C ASP A 19 6.79 -9.47 12.20
N SER A 20 6.27 -8.26 11.99
CA SER A 20 5.29 -7.98 10.94
C SER A 20 5.18 -6.49 10.62
N PHE A 21 4.53 -6.20 9.51
CA PHE A 21 4.05 -4.87 9.16
C PHE A 21 2.83 -4.98 8.25
N GLY A 22 2.05 -3.92 8.18
CA GLY A 22 0.95 -3.80 7.23
C GLY A 22 0.93 -2.44 6.57
N ILE A 23 0.35 -2.39 5.37
CA ILE A 23 0.11 -1.14 4.65
C ILE A 23 -1.34 -1.13 4.18
N VAL A 24 -2.05 -0.07 4.50
CA VAL A 24 -3.46 0.12 4.13
C VAL A 24 -3.78 1.60 3.98
N THR A 25 -4.81 1.90 3.20
CA THR A 25 -5.38 3.24 3.10
C THR A 25 -6.84 3.24 3.57
N SER A 26 -7.36 4.40 3.91
CA SER A 26 -8.80 4.66 4.11
C SER A 26 -9.41 5.44 2.95
N TRP A 27 -8.60 5.89 2.02
CA TRP A 27 -9.04 6.74 0.92
C TRP A 27 -9.75 5.94 -0.15
N ARG A 28 -10.89 6.50 -0.66
CA ARG A 28 -11.60 5.90 -1.79
C ARG A 28 -12.00 6.99 -2.79
N GLN A 29 -11.79 6.73 -4.06
CA GLN A 29 -12.13 7.64 -5.15
C GLN A 29 -13.62 8.03 -5.21
N PRO A 30 -14.59 7.09 -5.04
CA PRO A 30 -16.01 7.45 -5.06
C PRO A 30 -16.46 8.35 -3.93
N LEU A 31 -15.69 8.42 -2.82
CA LEU A 31 -16.02 9.28 -1.69
C LEU A 31 -15.64 10.74 -1.94
N SER A 32 -16.40 11.65 -1.37
CA SER A 32 -16.03 13.07 -1.36
C SER A 32 -14.75 13.33 -0.58
N LYS A 33 -14.14 14.48 -0.80
CA LYS A 33 -12.97 14.89 -0.02
C LYS A 33 -13.26 14.94 1.48
N VAL A 34 -14.43 15.46 1.86
CA VAL A 34 -14.85 15.53 3.27
C VAL A 34 -14.97 14.13 3.88
N GLN A 35 -15.60 13.20 3.16
CA GLN A 35 -15.73 11.82 3.61
C GLN A 35 -14.35 11.13 3.74
N ASN A 36 -13.45 11.35 2.78
CA ASN A 36 -12.10 10.80 2.83
C ASN A 36 -11.27 11.40 3.97
N LEU A 37 -11.40 12.68 4.27
CA LEU A 37 -10.73 13.30 5.43
C LEU A 37 -11.26 12.73 6.75
N ALA A 38 -12.58 12.51 6.85
CA ALA A 38 -13.16 11.82 8.02
C ALA A 38 -12.63 10.39 8.15
N GLY A 39 -12.46 9.67 7.04
CA GLY A 39 -11.85 8.35 7.01
C GLY A 39 -10.41 8.33 7.52
N ILE A 40 -9.61 9.33 7.17
CA ILE A 40 -8.24 9.49 7.69
C ILE A 40 -8.25 9.61 9.22
N ILE A 41 -9.10 10.45 9.79
CA ILE A 41 -9.21 10.60 11.24
C ILE A 41 -9.63 9.29 11.88
N LYS A 42 -10.58 8.59 11.29
CA LYS A 42 -11.09 7.31 11.79
C LYS A 42 -10.02 6.22 11.77
N ILE A 43 -9.29 6.05 10.67
CA ILE A 43 -8.27 4.99 10.56
C ILE A 43 -7.10 5.25 11.52
N GLU A 44 -6.65 6.50 11.66
CA GLU A 44 -5.59 6.84 12.61
C GLU A 44 -6.01 6.55 14.06
N SER A 45 -7.25 6.87 14.41
CA SER A 45 -7.81 6.54 15.72
C SER A 45 -7.89 5.03 15.95
N MET A 46 -8.33 4.26 14.96
CA MET A 46 -8.41 2.80 15.04
C MET A 46 -7.03 2.16 15.20
N ILE A 47 -6.04 2.59 14.43
CA ILE A 47 -4.67 2.07 14.54
C ILE A 47 -4.12 2.31 15.94
N ARG A 48 -4.27 3.54 16.47
CA ARG A 48 -3.83 3.87 17.84
C ARG A 48 -4.60 3.08 18.88
N GLY A 49 -5.92 2.90 18.70
CA GLY A 49 -6.76 2.10 19.58
C GLY A 49 -6.36 0.62 19.64
N MET A 50 -5.78 0.10 18.56
CA MET A 50 -5.20 -1.25 18.53
C MET A 50 -3.83 -1.33 19.22
N GLY A 51 -3.24 -0.20 19.62
CA GLY A 51 -1.95 -0.13 20.30
C GLY A 51 -0.75 0.03 19.34
N TYR A 52 -0.98 0.38 18.08
CA TYR A 52 0.09 0.53 17.09
C TYR A 52 0.42 1.99 16.79
N GLY A 53 1.68 2.24 16.48
CA GLY A 53 2.10 3.42 15.77
C GLY A 53 1.97 3.25 14.26
N PHE A 54 2.17 4.31 13.51
CA PHE A 54 2.16 4.25 12.04
C PHE A 54 3.06 5.32 11.42
N ARG A 55 3.41 5.10 10.15
CA ARG A 55 4.03 6.10 9.28
C ARG A 55 3.07 6.44 8.17
N LYS A 56 2.82 7.72 7.94
CA LYS A 56 2.04 8.17 6.78
C LYS A 56 2.88 8.05 5.52
N MET A 57 2.28 7.50 4.48
CA MET A 57 2.88 7.34 3.17
C MET A 57 1.93 7.88 2.10
N LYS A 58 2.46 8.04 0.91
CA LYS A 58 1.69 8.38 -0.28
C LYS A 58 1.86 7.27 -1.30
N GLY A 59 0.78 6.53 -1.56
CA GLY A 59 0.72 5.59 -2.66
C GLY A 59 0.47 6.31 -3.97
N VAL A 60 1.17 5.93 -5.03
CA VAL A 60 1.01 6.51 -6.37
C VAL A 60 0.91 5.37 -7.37
N TRP A 61 -0.15 5.43 -8.20
CA TRP A 61 -0.39 4.43 -9.25
C TRP A 61 -1.18 5.04 -10.40
N PRO A 62 -1.10 4.43 -11.60
CA PRO A 62 -1.98 4.81 -12.69
C PRO A 62 -3.40 4.30 -12.47
N GLU A 63 -4.38 5.09 -12.81
CA GLU A 63 -5.80 4.67 -12.80
C GLU A 63 -6.56 5.26 -13.98
N CYS A 64 -7.69 4.62 -14.29
CA CYS A 64 -8.64 5.16 -15.26
C CYS A 64 -9.58 6.17 -14.56
N PRO A 65 -9.67 7.42 -15.03
CA PRO A 65 -10.54 8.41 -14.40
C PRO A 65 -12.02 8.10 -14.58
N ASP A 66 -12.39 7.25 -15.55
CA ASP A 66 -13.76 6.79 -15.75
C ASP A 66 -13.96 5.46 -15.00
N PRO A 67 -14.77 5.45 -13.91
CA PRO A 67 -14.98 4.25 -13.11
C PRO A 67 -15.79 3.16 -13.81
N THR A 68 -16.42 3.48 -14.96
CA THR A 68 -17.20 2.50 -15.74
C THR A 68 -16.33 1.68 -16.69
N ILE A 69 -15.09 2.12 -16.93
CA ILE A 69 -14.14 1.43 -17.81
C ILE A 69 -13.19 0.59 -16.93
N PRO A 70 -13.10 -0.74 -17.15
CA PRO A 70 -12.10 -1.55 -16.51
C PRO A 70 -10.68 -1.03 -16.80
N TYR A 71 -9.79 -1.12 -15.84
CA TYR A 71 -8.44 -0.58 -15.98
C TYR A 71 -7.71 -1.09 -17.23
N ASP A 72 -7.83 -2.38 -17.51
CA ASP A 72 -7.18 -3.03 -18.66
C ASP A 72 -7.73 -2.55 -20.02
N GLU A 73 -8.95 -2.02 -20.03
CA GLU A 73 -9.61 -1.49 -21.23
C GLU A 73 -9.45 0.03 -21.37
N CYS A 74 -8.87 0.68 -20.36
CA CYS A 74 -8.67 2.13 -20.35
C CYS A 74 -7.59 2.52 -21.36
N PRO A 75 -7.87 3.44 -22.28
CA PRO A 75 -6.83 3.97 -23.19
C PRO A 75 -5.68 4.59 -22.40
N GLU A 76 -4.45 4.35 -22.81
CA GLU A 76 -3.24 4.85 -22.11
C GLU A 76 -3.26 6.39 -21.98
N GLU A 77 -3.75 7.10 -23.00
CA GLU A 77 -3.84 8.56 -22.99
C GLU A 77 -4.87 9.09 -21.99
N MET A 78 -5.83 8.27 -21.56
CA MET A 78 -6.81 8.62 -20.53
C MET A 78 -6.29 8.37 -19.12
N LYS A 79 -5.35 7.45 -18.94
CA LYS A 79 -4.85 7.09 -17.62
C LYS A 79 -4.15 8.27 -16.94
N VAL A 80 -4.45 8.46 -15.67
CA VAL A 80 -3.87 9.50 -14.83
C VAL A 80 -3.17 8.89 -13.64
N MET A 81 -2.16 9.59 -13.11
CA MET A 81 -1.49 9.18 -11.88
C MET A 81 -2.33 9.63 -10.69
N ALA A 82 -2.90 8.67 -9.98
CA ALA A 82 -3.59 8.91 -8.73
C ALA A 82 -2.63 8.79 -7.55
N SER A 83 -2.91 9.52 -6.50
CA SER A 83 -2.17 9.39 -5.25
C SER A 83 -3.13 9.47 -4.07
N GLU A 84 -2.87 8.65 -3.07
CA GLU A 84 -3.65 8.66 -1.84
C GLU A 84 -2.78 8.43 -0.62
N PRO A 85 -3.19 8.97 0.55
CA PRO A 85 -2.48 8.71 1.79
C PRO A 85 -2.66 7.25 2.19
N SER A 86 -1.56 6.62 2.61
CA SER A 86 -1.50 5.26 3.11
C SER A 86 -0.78 5.22 4.45
N TYR A 87 -0.94 4.12 5.17
CA TYR A 87 -0.37 3.92 6.49
C TYR A 87 0.51 2.69 6.50
N PHE A 88 1.76 2.87 6.88
CA PHE A 88 2.68 1.78 7.20
C PHE A 88 2.62 1.53 8.71
N ILE A 89 2.23 0.30 9.12
CA ILE A 89 1.94 -0.04 10.51
C ILE A 89 2.85 -1.18 10.95
N PRO A 90 3.98 -0.88 11.63
CA PRO A 90 4.84 -1.93 12.17
C PRO A 90 4.15 -2.73 13.27
N GLY A 91 4.34 -4.03 13.26
CA GLY A 91 3.85 -4.93 14.31
C GLY A 91 2.39 -5.38 14.18
N ILE A 92 1.63 -4.81 13.25
CA ILE A 92 0.22 -5.19 13.08
C ILE A 92 0.10 -6.65 12.61
N SER A 93 -0.90 -7.37 13.13
CA SER A 93 -1.18 -8.73 12.69
C SER A 93 -1.88 -8.77 11.33
N LYS A 94 -1.80 -9.93 10.66
CA LYS A 94 -2.51 -10.17 9.41
C LYS A 94 -4.02 -9.98 9.57
N HIS A 95 -4.59 -10.47 10.66
CA HIS A 95 -6.00 -10.32 10.96
C HIS A 95 -6.41 -8.86 11.13
N GLU A 96 -5.62 -8.09 11.85
CA GLU A 96 -5.93 -6.68 12.10
C GLU A 96 -5.80 -5.80 10.86
N ILE A 97 -4.76 -5.99 10.04
CA ILE A 97 -4.63 -5.23 8.78
C ILE A 97 -5.75 -5.58 7.80
N THR A 98 -6.14 -6.85 7.75
CA THR A 98 -7.27 -7.31 6.93
C THR A 98 -8.59 -6.72 7.44
N SER A 99 -8.77 -6.61 8.75
CA SER A 99 -9.94 -5.95 9.34
C SER A 99 -10.03 -4.48 8.95
N LEU A 100 -8.91 -3.76 8.96
CA LEU A 100 -8.87 -2.37 8.49
C LEU A 100 -9.24 -2.26 7.01
N MET A 101 -8.72 -3.16 6.17
CA MET A 101 -9.08 -3.23 4.75
C MET A 101 -10.59 -3.36 4.57
N VAL A 102 -11.23 -4.24 5.32
CA VAL A 102 -12.69 -4.47 5.24
C VAL A 102 -13.47 -3.26 5.76
N VAL A 103 -13.11 -2.71 6.91
CA VAL A 103 -13.80 -1.56 7.53
C VAL A 103 -13.80 -0.35 6.60
N PHE A 104 -12.69 -0.11 5.90
CA PHE A 104 -12.55 1.03 4.98
C PHE A 104 -12.86 0.66 3.53
N ASP A 105 -13.42 -0.52 3.30
CA ASP A 105 -13.88 -0.99 2.00
C ASP A 105 -12.79 -0.84 0.90
N GLN A 106 -11.59 -1.29 1.23
CA GLN A 106 -10.44 -1.23 0.34
C GLN A 106 -10.36 -2.46 -0.55
N ASP A 107 -9.84 -2.30 -1.76
CA ASP A 107 -9.64 -3.40 -2.69
C ASP A 107 -8.54 -4.35 -2.23
N SER A 108 -7.56 -3.84 -1.51
CA SER A 108 -6.42 -4.62 -1.03
C SER A 108 -5.70 -3.95 0.13
N CYS A 109 -4.86 -4.74 0.79
CA CYS A 109 -3.85 -4.26 1.73
C CYS A 109 -2.56 -5.07 1.54
N ILE A 110 -1.46 -4.58 2.10
CA ILE A 110 -0.16 -5.26 2.07
C ILE A 110 0.16 -5.75 3.47
N TYR A 111 0.70 -6.95 3.56
CA TYR A 111 1.16 -7.55 4.81
C TYR A 111 2.48 -8.28 4.60
N GLY A 112 3.37 -8.17 5.57
CA GLY A 112 4.58 -8.96 5.64
C GLY A 112 4.79 -9.45 7.07
N GLY A 113 5.12 -10.72 7.25
CA GLY A 113 5.28 -11.28 8.58
C GLY A 113 6.05 -12.59 8.62
N LYS A 114 6.60 -12.91 9.80
CA LYS A 114 7.26 -14.18 10.04
C LYS A 114 6.31 -15.37 9.94
N ASP A 115 5.05 -15.18 10.26
CA ASP A 115 3.97 -16.15 10.11
C ASP A 115 3.68 -16.51 8.63
N GLU A 116 4.15 -15.70 7.70
CA GLU A 116 4.07 -15.91 6.25
C GLU A 116 5.45 -16.20 5.63
N ASP A 117 6.35 -16.84 6.36
CA ASP A 117 7.71 -17.16 5.92
C ASP A 117 8.51 -15.92 5.45
N ASN A 118 8.29 -14.79 6.09
CA ASN A 118 8.88 -13.48 5.74
C ASN A 118 8.50 -12.98 4.34
N LYS A 119 7.44 -13.51 3.76
CA LYS A 119 6.92 -13.03 2.47
C LYS A 119 6.16 -11.73 2.66
N ILE A 120 6.24 -10.88 1.66
CA ILE A 120 5.39 -9.70 1.54
C ILE A 120 4.27 -10.04 0.57
N ILE A 121 3.04 -9.92 1.02
CA ILE A 121 1.85 -10.32 0.28
C ILE A 121 0.89 -9.16 0.08
N LEU A 122 0.21 -9.18 -1.06
CA LEU A 122 -0.97 -8.37 -1.31
C LEU A 122 -2.20 -9.21 -0.97
N ILE A 123 -3.03 -8.72 -0.06
CA ILE A 123 -4.29 -9.37 0.31
C ILE A 123 -5.42 -8.59 -0.38
N LYS A 124 -6.16 -9.27 -1.24
CA LYS A 124 -7.30 -8.68 -1.94
C LYS A 124 -8.57 -8.73 -1.10
N ASN A 125 -9.58 -7.95 -1.46
CA ASN A 125 -10.86 -7.90 -0.75
C ASN A 125 -11.66 -9.20 -0.79
N ASN A 126 -11.33 -10.12 -1.71
CA ASN A 126 -11.84 -11.50 -1.73
C ASN A 126 -10.97 -12.47 -0.91
N PHE A 127 -10.00 -11.95 -0.15
CA PHE A 127 -9.03 -12.68 0.67
C PHE A 127 -8.04 -13.55 -0.11
N GLN A 128 -7.98 -13.42 -1.43
CA GLN A 128 -6.90 -14.00 -2.23
C GLN A 128 -5.60 -13.25 -1.98
N GLU A 129 -4.50 -13.99 -2.00
CA GLU A 129 -3.17 -13.47 -1.71
C GLU A 129 -2.26 -13.58 -2.93
N GLU A 130 -1.47 -12.54 -3.16
CA GLU A 130 -0.42 -12.52 -4.16
C GLU A 130 0.91 -12.17 -3.49
N ILE A 131 1.96 -12.90 -3.86
CA ILE A 131 3.30 -12.58 -3.35
C ILE A 131 3.81 -11.34 -4.07
N LEU A 132 4.11 -10.29 -3.30
CA LEU A 132 4.90 -9.16 -3.75
C LEU A 132 6.38 -9.49 -3.54
N GLY A 133 7.25 -8.91 -4.34
CA GLY A 133 8.68 -9.18 -4.22
C GLY A 133 9.38 -8.35 -3.16
N THR A 134 10.57 -7.86 -3.50
CA THR A 134 11.43 -7.14 -2.58
C THR A 134 11.13 -5.65 -2.52
N PHE A 135 11.49 -5.03 -1.41
CA PHE A 135 11.50 -3.58 -1.27
C PHE A 135 12.55 -2.94 -2.20
N VAL A 136 12.13 -1.99 -3.01
CA VAL A 136 13.01 -1.26 -3.92
C VAL A 136 13.04 0.22 -3.55
N PRO A 137 14.13 0.70 -2.95
CA PRO A 137 14.28 2.12 -2.65
C PRO A 137 14.52 2.94 -3.92
N ASN A 138 14.14 4.21 -3.90
CA ASN A 138 14.35 5.17 -5.00
C ASN A 138 13.78 4.69 -6.35
N SER A 139 12.61 4.04 -6.28
CA SER A 139 11.97 3.49 -7.47
C SER A 139 11.59 4.57 -8.49
N SER A 140 11.93 4.33 -9.75
CA SER A 140 11.46 5.10 -10.91
C SER A 140 10.20 4.49 -11.55
N ARG A 141 9.64 3.46 -10.95
CA ARG A 141 8.49 2.71 -11.47
C ARG A 141 7.20 3.52 -11.42
N PRO A 142 6.23 3.24 -12.30
CA PRO A 142 4.96 3.95 -12.33
C PRO A 142 4.10 3.69 -11.10
N VAL A 143 4.28 2.54 -10.42
CA VAL A 143 3.59 2.22 -9.17
C VAL A 143 4.59 2.25 -8.02
N TYR A 144 4.40 3.14 -7.08
CA TYR A 144 5.31 3.31 -5.95
C TYR A 144 4.61 3.90 -4.72
N SER A 145 5.27 3.77 -3.59
CA SER A 145 4.93 4.47 -2.36
C SER A 145 5.95 5.58 -2.07
N LYS A 146 5.54 6.59 -1.35
CA LYS A 146 6.39 7.74 -1.06
C LYS A 146 6.33 8.11 0.42
N VAL A 147 7.51 8.28 1.00
CA VAL A 147 7.68 8.81 2.35
C VAL A 147 8.52 10.08 2.26
N GLY A 148 7.93 11.24 2.54
CA GLY A 148 8.58 12.52 2.33
C GLY A 148 8.93 12.71 0.84
N LYS A 149 10.22 12.82 0.53
CA LYS A 149 10.73 12.94 -0.85
C LYS A 149 11.20 11.61 -1.44
N HIS A 150 11.16 10.52 -0.67
CA HIS A 150 11.71 9.23 -1.06
C HIS A 150 10.63 8.31 -1.60
N LYS A 151 10.90 7.74 -2.77
CA LYS A 151 10.04 6.75 -3.43
C LYS A 151 10.56 5.35 -3.16
N PHE A 152 9.66 4.41 -2.99
CA PHE A 152 9.99 2.99 -2.94
C PHE A 152 8.84 2.17 -3.54
N ALA A 153 9.15 0.95 -3.92
CA ALA A 153 8.16 -0.02 -4.40
C ALA A 153 8.47 -1.40 -3.84
N PHE A 154 7.47 -2.24 -3.83
CA PHE A 154 7.65 -3.68 -3.68
C PHE A 154 7.62 -4.30 -5.07
N GLU A 155 8.62 -5.14 -5.36
CA GLU A 155 8.70 -5.85 -6.62
C GLU A 155 8.30 -7.31 -6.45
N SER A 156 7.36 -7.78 -7.27
CA SER A 156 7.25 -9.20 -7.54
C SER A 156 7.98 -9.52 -8.84
N LEU A 157 8.57 -10.71 -8.90
CA LEU A 157 9.21 -11.21 -10.13
C LEU A 157 8.21 -11.25 -11.31
N ASN A 158 6.94 -11.47 -11.02
CA ASN A 158 5.89 -11.55 -12.05
C ASN A 158 5.36 -10.17 -12.47
N LEU A 159 5.22 -9.22 -11.54
CA LEU A 159 4.83 -7.85 -11.87
C LEU A 159 5.92 -7.12 -12.65
N THR A 160 7.17 -7.40 -12.36
CA THR A 160 8.30 -6.87 -13.12
C THR A 160 8.20 -7.26 -14.59
N LYS A 161 7.86 -8.50 -14.88
CA LYS A 161 7.72 -9.00 -16.25
C LYS A 161 6.52 -8.34 -16.96
N ILE A 162 5.38 -8.23 -16.30
CA ILE A 162 4.17 -7.61 -16.85
C ILE A 162 4.38 -6.12 -17.15
N LEU A 163 5.05 -5.38 -16.26
CA LEU A 163 5.29 -3.95 -16.42
C LEU A 163 6.37 -3.61 -17.47
N PHE A 164 7.24 -4.55 -17.82
CA PHE A 164 8.29 -4.36 -18.81
C PHE A 164 7.98 -4.98 -20.17
N ASP A 165 7.12 -6.00 -20.23
CA ASP A 165 6.70 -6.61 -21.49
C ASP A 165 5.67 -5.75 -22.25
N GLU A 166 5.09 -4.73 -21.61
CA GLU A 166 4.17 -3.76 -22.22
C GLU A 166 4.87 -2.46 -22.69
N GLN A 167 6.17 -2.40 -22.60
CA GLN A 167 6.98 -1.32 -23.16
C GLN A 167 7.71 -1.78 -24.44
#